data_c2d0577d5da0236ca9a1a973bf2904f3
#
_entry.id   c2d0577d5da0236ca9a1a973bf2904f3
#
_cell.length_a   1.000
_cell.length_b   1.000
_cell.length_c   1.000
_cell.angle_alpha   90.00
_cell.angle_beta   90.00
_cell.angle_gamma   90.00
#
_symmetry.space_group_name_H-M   'P 1'
#
loop_
_entity.id
_entity.type
_entity.pdbx_description
1 polymer ?
#
loop_
_entity_poly.entity_id
_entity_poly.type
_entity_poly.pdbx_seq_one_letter_code
_entity_poly.pdbx_strand_id
1 'polypeptide(L)'
;RLAFVGCNINRDPSGGHWTSPPLRDRHWYPLYEEMVELDVPAMVHVSASCNPNFHATGAHYINADTTAFMQLIQGDLFRDFPTLRFVIPHGGGAVPYHWGRYRGLADMLGRPPLDGHVMRNVFFDTCVYHQPGIDLLVKVIDVDNILFGSEMVGAVRGIDPTTGHFFDDTRRYIDALAISDTDKHKIFESNARRVYPRLDRLLASRGS
;
A
#
# COMPACT_ATOMS: atom_id res chain seq x y z
N ARG A 1 -13.48 19.81 -14.39
CA ARG A 1 -12.73 19.11 -13.32
C ARG A 1 -12.32 17.75 -13.84
N LEU A 2 -11.04 17.40 -13.74
CA LEU A 2 -10.56 16.07 -14.11
C LEU A 2 -11.10 15.04 -13.09
N ALA A 3 -11.55 13.89 -13.60
CA ALA A 3 -12.19 12.85 -12.77
C ALA A 3 -11.13 11.89 -12.16
N PHE A 4 -10.09 12.41 -11.51
CA PHE A 4 -9.14 11.57 -10.81
C PHE A 4 -9.82 10.87 -9.62
N VAL A 5 -9.52 9.58 -9.44
CA VAL A 5 -10.04 8.75 -8.35
C VAL A 5 -9.05 8.62 -7.20
N GLY A 6 -7.77 8.92 -7.44
CA GLY A 6 -6.67 8.89 -6.48
C GLY A 6 -5.44 9.56 -7.07
N CYS A 7 -4.35 9.59 -6.33
CA CYS A 7 -3.04 10.10 -6.77
C CYS A 7 -1.90 9.19 -6.31
N ASN A 8 -0.70 9.42 -6.84
CA ASN A 8 0.54 8.86 -6.31
C ASN A 8 1.30 9.94 -5.54
N ILE A 9 1.87 9.57 -4.40
CA ILE A 9 2.78 10.42 -3.63
C ILE A 9 4.16 9.76 -3.64
N ASN A 10 5.15 10.48 -4.17
CA ASN A 10 6.53 10.10 -4.02
C ASN A 10 7.04 10.58 -2.66
N ARG A 11 7.20 9.66 -1.70
CA ARG A 11 7.65 9.98 -0.34
C ARG A 11 9.16 10.24 -0.23
N ASP A 12 9.93 9.95 -1.26
CA ASP A 12 11.34 10.32 -1.36
C ASP A 12 11.66 10.97 -2.73
N PRO A 13 11.24 12.24 -2.94
CA PRO A 13 11.57 12.99 -4.14
C PRO A 13 13.08 13.18 -4.36
N SER A 14 13.89 12.89 -3.34
CA SER A 14 15.35 12.95 -3.44
C SER A 14 15.99 11.74 -4.13
N GLY A 15 15.18 10.77 -4.59
CA GLY A 15 15.67 9.65 -5.39
C GLY A 15 16.58 8.69 -4.64
N GLY A 16 16.23 8.29 -3.43
CA GLY A 16 16.99 7.35 -2.62
C GLY A 16 18.00 7.99 -1.66
N HIS A 17 18.00 9.31 -1.54
CA HIS A 17 18.88 10.03 -0.59
C HIS A 17 18.18 10.40 0.72
N TRP A 18 16.85 10.27 0.78
CA TRP A 18 16.04 10.47 1.99
C TRP A 18 16.21 11.87 2.65
N THR A 19 16.40 12.89 1.84
CA THR A 19 16.54 14.28 2.30
C THR A 19 15.21 15.03 2.38
N SER A 20 14.12 14.42 1.91
CA SER A 20 12.79 15.01 1.95
C SER A 20 12.14 14.84 3.33
N PRO A 21 11.23 15.75 3.74
CA PRO A 21 10.47 15.60 4.96
C PRO A 21 9.70 14.28 5.00
N PRO A 22 9.62 13.58 6.16
CA PRO A 22 8.86 12.34 6.28
C PRO A 22 7.34 12.59 6.09
N LEU A 23 6.60 11.54 5.70
CA LEU A 23 5.15 11.65 5.44
C LEU A 23 4.35 12.26 6.60
N ARG A 24 4.80 12.09 7.83
CA ARG A 24 4.16 12.66 9.03
C ARG A 24 4.43 14.15 9.25
N ASP A 25 5.31 14.77 8.43
CA ASP A 25 5.71 16.16 8.59
C ASP A 25 4.62 17.12 8.11
N ARG A 26 4.48 18.24 8.82
CA ARG A 26 3.51 19.30 8.49
C ARG A 26 3.75 19.96 7.14
N HIS A 27 4.93 19.77 6.56
CA HIS A 27 5.23 20.17 5.18
C HIS A 27 4.19 19.65 4.18
N TRP A 28 3.67 18.43 4.42
CA TRP A 28 2.72 17.77 3.53
C TRP A 28 1.25 18.09 3.83
N TYR A 29 0.94 18.79 4.93
CA TYR A 29 -0.44 19.04 5.37
C TYR A 29 -1.30 19.74 4.31
N PRO A 30 -0.82 20.78 3.57
CA PRO A 30 -1.64 21.38 2.52
C PRO A 30 -2.07 20.37 1.44
N LEU A 31 -1.23 19.38 1.11
CA LEU A 31 -1.59 18.31 0.18
C LEU A 31 -2.64 17.37 0.82
N TYR A 32 -2.48 17.03 2.10
CA TYR A 32 -3.41 16.14 2.79
C TYR A 32 -4.79 16.78 2.99
N GLU A 33 -4.85 18.08 3.24
CA GLU A 33 -6.08 18.87 3.29
C GLU A 33 -6.84 18.76 1.96
N GLU A 34 -6.18 18.98 0.84
CA GLU A 34 -6.76 18.82 -0.50
C GLU A 34 -7.22 17.38 -0.78
N MET A 35 -6.44 16.39 -0.38
CA MET A 35 -6.81 14.99 -0.57
C MET A 35 -8.07 14.63 0.22
N VAL A 36 -8.20 15.12 1.45
CA VAL A 36 -9.38 14.91 2.30
C VAL A 36 -10.60 15.66 1.72
N GLU A 37 -10.44 16.92 1.31
CA GLU A 37 -11.52 17.71 0.69
C GLU A 37 -12.02 17.05 -0.61
N LEU A 38 -11.11 16.54 -1.42
CA LEU A 38 -11.44 15.88 -2.68
C LEU A 38 -11.87 14.42 -2.52
N ASP A 39 -11.78 13.87 -1.31
CA ASP A 39 -12.06 12.45 -1.00
C ASP A 39 -11.28 11.50 -1.91
N VAL A 40 -9.97 11.72 -2.03
CA VAL A 40 -9.06 10.89 -2.82
C VAL A 40 -7.98 10.24 -1.95
N PRO A 41 -7.70 8.94 -2.11
CA PRO A 41 -6.56 8.27 -1.49
C PRO A 41 -5.29 8.54 -2.29
N ALA A 42 -4.13 8.26 -1.68
CA ALA A 42 -2.87 8.18 -2.40
C ALA A 42 -2.24 6.80 -2.31
N MET A 43 -1.64 6.35 -3.42
CA MET A 43 -0.64 5.31 -3.39
C MET A 43 0.72 5.94 -3.05
N VAL A 44 1.40 5.40 -2.05
CA VAL A 44 2.71 5.88 -1.60
C VAL A 44 3.80 5.13 -2.34
N HIS A 45 4.19 5.63 -3.51
CA HIS A 45 5.15 4.95 -4.39
C HIS A 45 6.32 5.86 -4.74
N VAL A 46 7.56 5.39 -4.52
CA VAL A 46 8.76 6.14 -4.91
C VAL A 46 9.04 6.04 -6.40
N SER A 47 9.78 7.02 -6.93
CA SER A 47 10.36 6.97 -8.27
C SER A 47 11.58 6.05 -8.31
N ALA A 48 12.21 5.92 -9.48
CA ALA A 48 13.50 5.28 -9.60
C ALA A 48 14.55 5.97 -8.71
N SER A 49 15.50 5.19 -8.20
CA SER A 49 16.59 5.73 -7.39
C SER A 49 17.66 6.39 -8.27
N CYS A 50 18.15 7.56 -7.83
CA CYS A 50 19.35 8.19 -8.35
C CYS A 50 20.60 7.79 -7.53
N ASN A 51 20.42 7.07 -6.42
CA ASN A 51 21.50 6.59 -5.58
C ASN A 51 22.06 5.28 -6.16
N PRO A 52 23.34 5.21 -6.55
CA PRO A 52 23.93 4.04 -7.19
C PRO A 52 23.96 2.80 -6.29
N ASN A 53 23.77 2.96 -4.99
CA ASN A 53 23.73 1.84 -4.04
C ASN A 53 22.40 1.08 -4.03
N PHE A 54 21.35 1.60 -4.70
CA PHE A 54 20.05 0.97 -4.73
C PHE A 54 19.68 0.46 -6.12
N HIS A 55 19.42 -0.84 -6.21
CA HIS A 55 18.63 -1.36 -7.32
C HIS A 55 17.16 -0.94 -7.11
N ALA A 56 16.54 -0.31 -8.10
CA ALA A 56 15.22 0.29 -7.95
C ALA A 56 14.17 -0.72 -7.46
N THR A 57 13.88 -1.74 -8.26
CA THR A 57 12.82 -2.72 -7.96
C THR A 57 13.21 -3.73 -6.89
N GLY A 58 14.49 -4.11 -6.81
CA GLY A 58 14.96 -5.16 -5.88
C GLY A 58 15.26 -4.66 -4.48
N ALA A 59 15.41 -3.35 -4.27
CA ALA A 59 15.74 -2.80 -2.97
C ALA A 59 15.01 -1.49 -2.66
N HIS A 60 15.14 -0.47 -3.51
CA HIS A 60 14.66 0.87 -3.19
C HIS A 60 13.13 0.90 -2.96
N TYR A 61 12.34 0.27 -3.79
CA TYR A 61 10.88 0.24 -3.65
C TYR A 61 10.47 -0.42 -2.34
N ILE A 62 10.98 -1.62 -2.05
CA ILE A 62 10.64 -2.37 -0.84
C ILE A 62 11.07 -1.62 0.44
N ASN A 63 12.27 -1.02 0.44
CA ASN A 63 12.73 -0.18 1.55
C ASN A 63 11.85 1.05 1.74
N ALA A 64 11.42 1.63 0.63
CA ALA A 64 10.57 2.80 0.62
C ALA A 64 9.21 2.53 1.28
N ASP A 65 8.55 1.43 0.91
CA ASP A 65 7.26 1.02 1.46
C ASP A 65 7.35 0.76 2.96
N THR A 66 8.37 0.00 3.35
CA THR A 66 8.67 -0.30 4.75
C THR A 66 8.88 0.97 5.57
N THR A 67 9.64 1.94 5.02
CA THR A 67 9.91 3.22 5.68
C THR A 67 8.66 4.09 5.75
N ALA A 68 7.80 4.08 4.72
CA ALA A 68 6.53 4.80 4.73
C ALA A 68 5.66 4.36 5.90
N PHE A 69 5.48 3.06 6.08
CA PHE A 69 4.69 2.52 7.19
C PHE A 69 5.23 2.97 8.55
N MET A 70 6.55 2.90 8.75
CA MET A 70 7.17 3.34 10.00
C MET A 70 6.98 4.85 10.24
N GLN A 71 7.07 5.68 9.21
CA GLN A 71 6.82 7.12 9.32
C GLN A 71 5.38 7.42 9.77
N LEU A 72 4.40 6.63 9.30
CA LEU A 72 3.00 6.77 9.70
C LEU A 72 2.76 6.36 11.16
N ILE A 73 3.46 5.33 11.65
CA ILE A 73 3.41 4.95 13.08
C ILE A 73 3.95 6.06 13.97
N GLN A 74 5.02 6.75 13.56
CA GLN A 74 5.71 7.75 14.37
C GLN A 74 4.94 9.07 14.54
N GLY A 75 3.91 9.32 13.73
CA GLY A 75 3.20 10.59 13.68
C GLY A 75 1.77 10.54 14.22
N ASP A 76 1.14 11.69 14.24
CA ASP A 76 -0.27 11.87 14.60
C ASP A 76 -1.15 12.15 13.37
N LEU A 77 -0.66 11.80 12.18
CA LEU A 77 -1.27 12.16 10.91
C LEU A 77 -2.76 11.76 10.83
N PHE A 78 -3.09 10.55 11.24
CA PHE A 78 -4.48 10.06 11.18
C PHE A 78 -5.37 10.56 12.32
N ARG A 79 -4.79 11.18 13.36
CA ARG A 79 -5.56 11.98 14.31
C ARG A 79 -5.94 13.32 13.67
N ASP A 80 -5.02 13.94 12.96
CA ASP A 80 -5.22 15.25 12.33
C ASP A 80 -6.08 15.11 11.04
N PHE A 81 -5.95 13.99 10.33
CA PHE A 81 -6.67 13.66 9.08
C PHE A 81 -7.31 12.25 9.14
N PRO A 82 -8.41 12.06 9.89
CA PRO A 82 -8.97 10.72 10.14
C PRO A 82 -9.56 10.02 8.91
N THR A 83 -9.84 10.75 7.83
CA THR A 83 -10.36 10.19 6.56
C THR A 83 -9.30 10.05 5.48
N LEU A 84 -8.07 10.49 5.72
CA LEU A 84 -6.96 10.33 4.80
C LEU A 84 -6.63 8.84 4.64
N ARG A 85 -6.39 8.39 3.42
CA ARG A 85 -6.13 6.98 3.11
C ARG A 85 -4.87 6.83 2.27
N PHE A 86 -4.04 5.85 2.64
CA PHE A 86 -2.84 5.49 1.90
C PHE A 86 -2.86 4.03 1.48
N VAL A 87 -2.44 3.76 0.25
CA VAL A 87 -2.09 2.42 -0.22
C VAL A 87 -0.58 2.32 -0.29
N ILE A 88 0.01 1.38 0.42
CA ILE A 88 1.44 1.06 0.34
C ILE A 88 1.58 -0.17 -0.55
N PRO A 89 2.25 -0.04 -1.72
CA PRO A 89 2.35 -1.11 -2.70
C PRO A 89 3.28 -2.25 -2.26
N HIS A 90 3.47 -3.22 -3.14
CA HIS A 90 4.37 -4.37 -2.99
C HIS A 90 4.15 -5.15 -1.68
N GLY A 91 2.86 -5.39 -1.35
CA GLY A 91 2.47 -6.05 -0.11
C GLY A 91 2.87 -5.31 1.16
N GLY A 92 3.18 -4.02 1.08
CA GLY A 92 3.69 -3.24 2.21
C GLY A 92 5.19 -3.42 2.46
N GLY A 93 5.94 -3.89 1.46
CA GLY A 93 7.37 -4.14 1.60
C GLY A 93 7.68 -5.24 2.62
N ALA A 94 8.52 -4.98 3.61
CA ALA A 94 8.85 -5.93 4.66
C ALA A 94 7.88 -5.91 5.88
N VAL A 95 6.82 -5.10 5.85
CA VAL A 95 5.94 -4.86 6.99
C VAL A 95 5.23 -6.13 7.47
N PRO A 96 4.55 -6.93 6.64
CA PRO A 96 3.87 -8.13 7.10
C PRO A 96 4.84 -9.16 7.69
N TYR A 97 6.02 -9.31 7.09
CA TYR A 97 7.05 -10.23 7.57
C TYR A 97 7.60 -9.83 8.96
N HIS A 98 7.67 -8.54 9.26
CA HIS A 98 8.18 -7.99 10.52
C HIS A 98 7.08 -7.40 11.41
N TRP A 99 5.83 -7.84 11.28
CA TRP A 99 4.67 -7.28 11.97
C TRP A 99 4.85 -7.13 13.48
N GLY A 100 5.41 -8.14 14.13
CA GLY A 100 5.71 -8.10 15.58
C GLY A 100 6.66 -6.95 15.95
N ARG A 101 7.61 -6.60 15.07
CA ARG A 101 8.51 -5.46 15.29
C ARG A 101 7.74 -4.14 15.29
N TYR A 102 6.82 -3.93 14.35
CA TYR A 102 6.05 -2.70 14.25
C TYR A 102 5.06 -2.55 15.41
N ARG A 103 4.46 -3.64 15.86
CA ARG A 103 3.64 -3.65 17.07
C ARG A 103 4.45 -3.20 18.29
N GLY A 104 5.63 -3.81 18.49
CA GLY A 104 6.51 -3.46 19.60
C GLY A 104 7.02 -2.00 19.52
N LEU A 105 7.35 -1.51 18.33
CA LEU A 105 7.77 -0.12 18.15
C LEU A 105 6.61 0.86 18.41
N ALA A 106 5.39 0.55 18.00
CA ALA A 106 4.22 1.37 18.33
C ALA A 106 4.02 1.47 19.85
N ASP A 107 4.11 0.36 20.56
CA ASP A 107 4.02 0.31 22.02
C ASP A 107 5.13 1.14 22.68
N MET A 108 6.40 0.94 22.30
CA MET A 108 7.54 1.72 22.81
C MET A 108 7.41 3.23 22.56
N LEU A 109 6.73 3.64 21.51
CA LEU A 109 6.46 5.04 21.18
C LEU A 109 5.19 5.57 21.86
N GLY A 110 4.52 4.79 22.71
CA GLY A 110 3.26 5.16 23.35
C GLY A 110 2.12 5.38 22.36
N ARG A 111 2.14 4.69 21.21
CA ARG A 111 1.09 4.76 20.20
C ARG A 111 -0.01 3.73 20.47
N PRO A 112 -1.26 4.00 20.04
CA PRO A 112 -2.30 2.98 20.09
C PRO A 112 -1.91 1.71 19.30
N PRO A 113 -2.54 0.55 19.58
CA PRO A 113 -2.40 -0.63 18.74
C PRO A 113 -2.61 -0.35 17.26
N LEU A 114 -1.83 -0.99 16.39
CA LEU A 114 -1.83 -0.69 14.94
C LEU A 114 -3.22 -0.79 14.31
N ASP A 115 -4.03 -1.80 14.70
CA ASP A 115 -5.39 -2.02 14.18
C ASP A 115 -6.34 -0.87 14.55
N GLY A 116 -6.16 -0.28 15.72
CA GLY A 116 -6.93 0.87 16.22
C GLY A 116 -6.41 2.21 15.73
N HIS A 117 -5.28 2.26 15.05
CA HIS A 117 -4.59 3.48 14.64
C HIS A 117 -4.27 3.45 13.14
N VAL A 118 -3.06 3.03 12.77
CA VAL A 118 -2.55 3.12 11.38
C VAL A 118 -3.40 2.29 10.41
N MET A 119 -3.82 1.10 10.82
CA MET A 119 -4.56 0.18 9.94
C MET A 119 -6.00 0.61 9.61
N ARG A 120 -6.52 1.66 10.23
CA ARG A 120 -7.79 2.28 9.79
C ARG A 120 -7.66 3.00 8.45
N ASN A 121 -6.45 3.44 8.12
CA ASN A 121 -6.17 4.38 7.06
C ASN A 121 -5.14 3.88 6.04
N VAL A 122 -4.44 2.78 6.37
CA VAL A 122 -3.38 2.20 5.53
C VAL A 122 -3.81 0.86 4.99
N PHE A 123 -3.59 0.69 3.70
CA PHE A 123 -3.92 -0.50 2.93
C PHE A 123 -2.68 -0.99 2.21
N PHE A 124 -2.63 -2.28 1.89
CA PHE A 124 -1.56 -2.90 1.12
C PHE A 124 -2.12 -3.49 -0.18
N ASP A 125 -1.29 -3.65 -1.18
CA ASP A 125 -1.67 -4.37 -2.38
C ASP A 125 -1.13 -5.81 -2.41
N THR A 126 -1.45 -6.54 -3.47
CA THR A 126 -1.02 -7.92 -3.68
C THR A 126 0.14 -8.04 -4.67
N CYS A 127 0.92 -6.99 -4.90
CA CYS A 127 2.11 -7.02 -5.78
C CYS A 127 3.26 -7.82 -5.14
N VAL A 128 3.01 -9.09 -4.82
CA VAL A 128 3.96 -10.05 -4.23
C VAL A 128 3.99 -11.28 -5.13
N TYR A 129 5.14 -11.58 -5.70
CA TYR A 129 5.27 -12.51 -6.84
C TYR A 129 5.47 -13.97 -6.44
N HIS A 130 4.96 -14.42 -5.29
CA HIS A 130 4.99 -15.83 -4.89
C HIS A 130 3.92 -16.16 -3.85
N GLN A 131 3.40 -17.39 -3.91
CA GLN A 131 2.31 -17.84 -3.05
C GLN A 131 2.61 -17.69 -1.55
N PRO A 132 3.77 -18.13 -1.00
CA PRO A 132 4.04 -18.02 0.43
C PRO A 132 4.03 -16.58 0.96
N GLY A 133 4.38 -15.60 0.13
CA GLY A 133 4.30 -14.18 0.50
C GLY A 133 2.86 -13.68 0.58
N ILE A 134 2.01 -14.09 -0.35
CA ILE A 134 0.57 -13.78 -0.33
C ILE A 134 -0.11 -14.50 0.85
N ASP A 135 0.23 -15.76 1.13
CA ASP A 135 -0.29 -16.50 2.28
C ASP A 135 0.08 -15.79 3.61
N LEU A 136 1.31 -15.29 3.72
CA LEU A 136 1.74 -14.52 4.87
C LEU A 136 0.98 -13.19 4.97
N LEU A 137 0.80 -12.49 3.87
CA LEU A 137 0.10 -11.21 3.84
C LEU A 137 -1.31 -11.35 4.42
N VAL A 138 -2.12 -12.28 3.91
CA VAL A 138 -3.49 -12.49 4.39
C VAL A 138 -3.59 -13.11 5.79
N LYS A 139 -2.51 -13.75 6.26
CA LYS A 139 -2.44 -14.29 7.62
C LYS A 139 -2.16 -13.21 8.67
N VAL A 140 -1.48 -12.14 8.29
CA VAL A 140 -0.97 -11.10 9.20
C VAL A 140 -1.79 -9.83 9.11
N ILE A 141 -2.20 -9.46 7.91
CA ILE A 141 -2.96 -8.25 7.63
C ILE A 141 -4.43 -8.63 7.41
N ASP A 142 -5.34 -7.86 8.02
CA ASP A 142 -6.76 -8.05 7.81
C ASP A 142 -7.11 -7.93 6.32
N VAL A 143 -7.91 -8.87 5.83
CA VAL A 143 -8.36 -8.89 4.43
C VAL A 143 -9.00 -7.56 4.01
N ASP A 144 -9.66 -6.88 4.92
CA ASP A 144 -10.25 -5.56 4.67
C ASP A 144 -9.20 -4.47 4.35
N ASN A 145 -7.93 -4.71 4.66
CA ASN A 145 -6.82 -3.79 4.36
C ASN A 145 -5.99 -4.20 3.13
N ILE A 146 -6.45 -5.19 2.35
CA ILE A 146 -5.72 -5.69 1.19
C ILE A 146 -6.48 -5.38 -0.10
N LEU A 147 -5.80 -4.79 -1.08
CA LEU A 147 -6.33 -4.50 -2.41
C LEU A 147 -5.62 -5.34 -3.46
N PHE A 148 -6.34 -5.77 -4.50
CA PHE A 148 -5.70 -6.43 -5.62
C PHE A 148 -4.82 -5.46 -6.41
N GLY A 149 -3.58 -5.89 -6.67
CA GLY A 149 -2.62 -5.25 -7.55
C GLY A 149 -1.70 -6.29 -8.17
N SER A 150 -1.34 -6.13 -9.44
CA SER A 150 -0.45 -7.05 -10.15
C SER A 150 0.89 -6.43 -10.53
N GLU A 151 0.94 -5.11 -10.62
CA GLU A 151 2.09 -4.40 -11.19
C GLU A 151 2.46 -4.94 -12.60
N MET A 152 1.44 -5.39 -13.36
CA MET A 152 1.61 -6.06 -14.64
C MET A 152 2.49 -5.23 -15.58
N VAL A 153 3.48 -5.90 -16.20
CA VAL A 153 4.54 -5.30 -17.03
C VAL A 153 5.47 -4.35 -16.27
N GLY A 154 5.43 -4.39 -14.93
CA GLY A 154 6.20 -3.51 -14.05
C GLY A 154 7.60 -4.01 -13.70
N ALA A 155 7.78 -4.47 -12.46
CA ALA A 155 9.09 -4.71 -11.85
C ALA A 155 9.82 -5.92 -12.40
N VAL A 156 9.13 -7.06 -12.54
CA VAL A 156 9.73 -8.33 -13.01
C VAL A 156 8.94 -8.83 -14.21
N ARG A 157 9.62 -8.91 -15.34
CA ARG A 157 9.03 -9.36 -16.61
C ARG A 157 9.43 -10.78 -16.93
N GLY A 158 8.56 -11.50 -17.63
CA GLY A 158 8.82 -12.83 -18.16
C GLY A 158 8.08 -13.94 -17.43
N ILE A 159 8.32 -15.16 -17.90
CA ILE A 159 7.71 -16.37 -17.36
C ILE A 159 8.65 -16.96 -16.31
N ASP A 160 8.12 -17.22 -15.12
CA ASP A 160 8.82 -17.98 -14.08
C ASP A 160 9.03 -19.43 -14.55
N PRO A 161 10.27 -19.88 -14.72
CA PRO A 161 10.55 -21.23 -15.19
C PRO A 161 10.11 -22.31 -14.19
N THR A 162 9.89 -21.96 -12.93
CA THR A 162 9.44 -22.89 -11.89
C THR A 162 7.94 -23.17 -12.01
N THR A 163 7.16 -22.17 -12.39
CA THR A 163 5.69 -22.25 -12.38
C THR A 163 5.07 -22.27 -13.78
N GLY A 164 5.79 -21.80 -14.80
CA GLY A 164 5.30 -21.65 -16.17
C GLY A 164 4.34 -20.47 -16.37
N HIS A 165 4.17 -19.61 -15.37
CA HIS A 165 3.31 -18.41 -15.41
C HIS A 165 4.15 -17.12 -15.39
N PHE A 166 3.55 -16.00 -15.82
CA PHE A 166 4.21 -14.72 -15.66
C PHE A 166 4.42 -14.41 -14.16
N PHE A 167 5.56 -13.80 -13.82
CA PHE A 167 5.86 -13.42 -12.43
C PHE A 167 4.81 -12.48 -11.84
N ASP A 168 4.30 -11.55 -12.64
CA ASP A 168 3.32 -10.54 -12.28
C ASP A 168 1.85 -11.00 -12.43
N ASP A 169 1.61 -12.29 -12.71
CA ASP A 169 0.28 -12.90 -12.63
C ASP A 169 -0.10 -13.18 -11.17
N THR A 170 -0.32 -12.11 -10.42
CA THR A 170 -0.63 -12.18 -8.99
C THR A 170 -2.06 -12.68 -8.72
N ARG A 171 -2.96 -12.63 -9.70
CA ARG A 171 -4.33 -13.10 -9.57
C ARG A 171 -4.39 -14.57 -9.14
N ARG A 172 -3.60 -15.43 -9.75
CA ARG A 172 -3.56 -16.87 -9.43
C ARG A 172 -3.23 -17.16 -7.97
N TYR A 173 -2.44 -16.30 -7.32
CA TYR A 173 -2.11 -16.46 -5.90
C TYR A 173 -3.32 -16.16 -5.02
N ILE A 174 -4.15 -15.18 -5.37
CA ILE A 174 -5.37 -14.87 -4.64
C ILE A 174 -6.42 -15.96 -4.86
N ASP A 175 -6.56 -16.44 -6.11
CA ASP A 175 -7.47 -17.55 -6.44
C ASP A 175 -7.12 -18.82 -5.65
N ALA A 176 -5.83 -19.08 -5.40
CA ALA A 176 -5.33 -20.24 -4.64
C ALA A 176 -5.41 -20.10 -3.10
N LEU A 177 -5.74 -18.92 -2.56
CA LEU A 177 -5.86 -18.73 -1.12
C LEU A 177 -6.97 -19.59 -0.51
N ALA A 178 -6.70 -20.17 0.67
CA ALA A 178 -7.66 -20.90 1.47
C ALA A 178 -8.51 -19.95 2.36
N ILE A 179 -9.14 -18.95 1.76
CA ILE A 179 -10.06 -17.99 2.39
C ILE A 179 -11.42 -18.07 1.72
N SER A 180 -12.45 -17.43 2.31
CA SER A 180 -13.81 -17.43 1.75
C SER A 180 -13.88 -16.68 0.40
N ASP A 181 -14.84 -17.03 -0.45
CA ASP A 181 -15.10 -16.30 -1.69
C ASP A 181 -15.48 -14.84 -1.43
N THR A 182 -16.14 -14.57 -0.31
CA THR A 182 -16.42 -13.20 0.15
C THR A 182 -15.12 -12.43 0.41
N ASP A 183 -14.14 -13.04 1.05
CA ASP A 183 -12.87 -12.38 1.32
C ASP A 183 -12.03 -12.20 0.04
N LYS A 184 -12.07 -13.17 -0.88
CA LYS A 184 -11.47 -12.98 -2.22
C LYS A 184 -12.12 -11.81 -2.96
N HIS A 185 -13.43 -11.70 -2.91
CA HIS A 185 -14.16 -10.58 -3.52
C HIS A 185 -13.80 -9.23 -2.86
N LYS A 186 -13.58 -9.19 -1.55
CA LYS A 186 -13.07 -7.98 -0.88
C LYS A 186 -11.72 -7.55 -1.48
N ILE A 187 -10.77 -8.48 -1.61
CA ILE A 187 -9.45 -8.20 -2.17
C ILE A 187 -9.57 -7.71 -3.62
N PHE A 188 -10.36 -8.39 -4.45
CA PHE A 188 -10.46 -8.07 -5.88
C PHE A 188 -11.23 -6.78 -6.17
N GLU A 189 -12.22 -6.42 -5.35
CA GLU A 189 -13.13 -5.34 -5.71
C GLU A 189 -13.57 -4.47 -4.53
N SER A 190 -14.20 -5.04 -3.50
CA SER A 190 -14.94 -4.26 -2.49
C SER A 190 -14.04 -3.29 -1.73
N ASN A 191 -12.81 -3.70 -1.40
CA ASN A 191 -11.85 -2.83 -0.71
C ASN A 191 -11.42 -1.68 -1.60
N ALA A 192 -11.20 -1.90 -2.90
CA ALA A 192 -10.86 -0.82 -3.83
C ALA A 192 -12.00 0.20 -3.93
N ARG A 193 -13.25 -0.24 -4.01
CA ARG A 193 -14.43 0.64 -4.00
C ARG A 193 -14.49 1.50 -2.72
N ARG A 194 -14.22 0.90 -1.57
CA ARG A 194 -14.20 1.58 -0.27
C ARG A 194 -13.04 2.57 -0.14
N VAL A 195 -11.85 2.20 -0.61
CA VAL A 195 -10.65 3.04 -0.51
C VAL A 195 -10.70 4.19 -1.52
N TYR A 196 -11.30 3.96 -2.69
CA TYR A 196 -11.46 4.93 -3.78
C TYR A 196 -12.92 5.29 -4.00
N PRO A 197 -13.59 6.03 -3.10
CA PRO A 197 -15.03 6.27 -3.18
C PRO A 197 -15.46 7.04 -4.43
N ARG A 198 -14.56 7.81 -5.05
CA ARG A 198 -14.83 8.44 -6.35
C ARG A 198 -14.90 7.41 -7.48
N LEU A 199 -14.11 6.33 -7.41
CA LEU A 199 -14.21 5.20 -8.33
C LEU A 199 -15.55 4.48 -8.14
N ASP A 200 -15.94 4.20 -6.90
CA ASP A 200 -17.21 3.54 -6.61
C ASP A 200 -18.40 4.33 -7.16
N ARG A 201 -18.45 5.65 -6.90
CA ARG A 201 -19.49 6.52 -7.48
C ARG A 201 -19.49 6.52 -9.03
N LEU A 202 -18.30 6.48 -9.65
CA LEU A 202 -18.18 6.43 -11.10
C LEU A 202 -18.71 5.10 -11.67
N LEU A 203 -18.38 3.98 -11.03
CA LEU A 203 -18.86 2.65 -11.45
C LEU A 203 -20.38 2.55 -11.26
N ALA A 204 -20.91 2.97 -10.11
CA ALA A 204 -22.36 3.00 -9.85
C ALA A 204 -23.13 3.83 -10.87
N SER A 205 -22.57 4.95 -11.33
CA SER A 205 -23.19 5.81 -12.37
C SER A 205 -23.20 5.17 -13.75
N ARG A 206 -22.40 4.14 -13.99
CA ARG A 206 -22.31 3.39 -15.26
C ARG A 206 -23.13 2.10 -15.25
N GLY A 207 -23.78 1.74 -14.14
CA GLY A 207 -24.61 0.54 -14.01
C GLY A 207 -23.82 -0.75 -13.86
N SER A 208 -22.60 -0.67 -13.38
CA SER A 208 -21.70 -1.81 -13.10
C SER A 208 -21.46 -1.97 -11.60
#